data_d9a01c962f905fb0e81e1d73cdf33bdf
#
_entry.id   d9a01c962f905fb0e81e1d73cdf33bdf
#
_cell.length_a   1.000
_cell.length_b   1.000
_cell.length_c   1.000
_cell.angle_alpha   90.00
_cell.angle_beta   90.00
_cell.angle_gamma   90.00
#
_symmetry.space_group_name_H-M   'P 1'
#
loop_
_entity.id
_entity.type
_entity.pdbx_description
1 polymer ?
#
loop_
_entity_poly.entity_id
_entity_poly.type
_entity_poly.pdbx_seq_one_letter_code
_entity_poly.pdbx_strand_id
1 'polypeptide(L)'
;CYCNAPVCTPSRACMMTGKTMPGHGVYNLFDILPENEKMLPYYLREQGYETALVGKLHVSGTEYEVNKRNPGDGFDIYDLAHEPSVYTKAPYNAYARWLLENYPDEWRAIRAQGRKRKHRSAETHFSTWVSQRSAEVIRNRDKSKPLYLQVGYFDPHNPYDHYPLESEQLLHPEYYPEVIPDDVSAMPEALQLEAHYHCPATLGATGDTNRKIRTGYFAGVSFLDQQIEKIFQALKDEGIFDNTLIIYTSDHGDMLGDHGLYSKGAMFYEQGVNVPLIVKFPHQTQGCRSEDLVMLEDMFSTIYTAAGGDASFRPESLPLQGEKKHEFAMTEYRGCGKFDLMGFPHILHATMIRTAEWKLNLYHDTCDGQLFHLTEDPQEKNNLYHDPACAGKIMELMQMYLRYDTERDYNYNAERGGRSGIPGFAKAICEIKL
;
A
#
# COMPACT_ATOMS: atom_id res chain seq x y z
N CYS A 1 -4.53 -10.09 2.67
CA CYS A 1 -4.81 -8.64 2.71
C CYS A 1 -4.62 -8.05 1.32
N TYR A 2 -5.51 -7.14 0.93
CA TYR A 2 -5.50 -6.52 -0.40
C TYR A 2 -5.35 -5.01 -0.29
N CYS A 3 -4.54 -4.43 -1.19
CA CYS A 3 -4.45 -2.98 -1.28
C CYS A 3 -5.69 -2.42 -2.01
N ASN A 4 -6.17 -1.26 -1.56
CA ASN A 4 -7.31 -0.58 -2.21
C ASN A 4 -6.97 0.02 -3.56
N ALA A 5 -5.69 0.31 -3.77
CA ALA A 5 -5.13 0.77 -5.03
C ALA A 5 -3.72 0.20 -5.23
N PRO A 6 -3.36 -0.25 -6.45
CA PRO A 6 -2.04 -0.84 -6.68
C PRO A 6 -0.99 0.25 -7.00
N VAL A 7 -1.11 1.41 -6.35
CA VAL A 7 -0.16 2.54 -6.39
C VAL A 7 -0.08 3.24 -5.05
N CYS A 8 1.10 3.77 -4.73
CA CYS A 8 1.44 4.22 -3.38
C CYS A 8 0.47 5.24 -2.78
N THR A 9 0.29 6.42 -3.44
CA THR A 9 -0.42 7.56 -2.84
C THR A 9 -1.88 7.23 -2.49
N PRO A 10 -2.73 6.72 -3.41
CA PRO A 10 -4.11 6.38 -3.05
C PRO A 10 -4.20 5.23 -2.06
N SER A 11 -3.35 4.19 -2.17
CA SER A 11 -3.35 3.09 -1.20
C SER A 11 -3.06 3.55 0.22
N ARG A 12 -2.04 4.40 0.39
CA ARG A 12 -1.67 4.96 1.70
C ARG A 12 -2.73 5.92 2.22
N ALA A 13 -3.36 6.71 1.35
CA ALA A 13 -4.49 7.55 1.73
C ALA A 13 -5.67 6.71 2.24
N CYS A 14 -6.01 5.57 1.59
CA CYS A 14 -7.02 4.64 2.10
C CYS A 14 -6.68 4.14 3.51
N MET A 15 -5.46 3.64 3.71
CA MET A 15 -4.99 3.12 5.00
C MET A 15 -5.03 4.19 6.10
N MET A 16 -4.63 5.43 5.79
CA MET A 16 -4.54 6.51 6.78
C MET A 16 -5.87 7.17 7.10
N THR A 17 -6.85 7.11 6.19
CA THR A 17 -8.16 7.74 6.38
C THR A 17 -9.27 6.75 6.75
N GLY A 18 -9.06 5.44 6.53
CA GLY A 18 -10.10 4.42 6.65
C GLY A 18 -11.19 4.55 5.60
N LYS A 19 -10.89 5.15 4.46
CA LYS A 19 -11.81 5.39 3.35
C LYS A 19 -11.25 4.81 2.05
N THR A 20 -12.13 4.44 1.14
CA THR A 20 -11.73 4.11 -0.23
C THR A 20 -11.47 5.40 -1.06
N MET A 21 -10.91 5.26 -2.26
CA MET A 21 -10.50 6.42 -3.09
C MET A 21 -11.61 7.47 -3.30
N PRO A 22 -12.87 7.13 -3.63
CA PRO A 22 -13.93 8.13 -3.75
C PRO A 22 -14.22 8.89 -2.44
N GLY A 23 -13.97 8.27 -1.29
CA GLY A 23 -14.19 8.88 0.02
C GLY A 23 -13.22 10.01 0.33
N HIS A 24 -11.94 9.84 0.02
CA HIS A 24 -10.89 10.84 0.30
C HIS A 24 -10.45 11.64 -0.93
N GLY A 25 -10.83 11.24 -2.16
CA GLY A 25 -10.58 12.00 -3.39
C GLY A 25 -9.14 11.95 -3.93
N VAL A 26 -8.29 11.03 -3.43
CA VAL A 26 -6.93 10.80 -3.95
C VAL A 26 -6.96 9.57 -4.85
N TYR A 27 -6.72 9.75 -6.14
CA TYR A 27 -6.86 8.70 -7.16
C TYR A 27 -5.52 8.28 -7.78
N ASN A 28 -4.54 9.19 -7.81
CA ASN A 28 -3.25 8.94 -8.46
C ASN A 28 -2.05 9.48 -7.65
N LEU A 29 -0.83 9.24 -8.16
CA LEU A 29 0.43 9.56 -7.47
C LEU A 29 0.68 11.04 -7.20
N PHE A 30 0.02 11.95 -7.92
CA PHE A 30 0.25 13.39 -7.85
C PHE A 30 -0.88 14.14 -7.16
N ASP A 31 -1.98 13.45 -6.84
CA ASP A 31 -3.11 14.04 -6.12
C ASP A 31 -2.69 14.47 -4.72
N ILE A 32 -3.41 15.43 -4.20
CA ILE A 32 -3.19 15.98 -2.87
C ILE A 32 -4.37 15.58 -2.00
N LEU A 33 -4.09 14.96 -0.86
CA LEU A 33 -5.12 14.68 0.13
C LEU A 33 -5.74 16.01 0.60
N PRO A 34 -7.07 16.18 0.51
CA PRO A 34 -7.74 17.41 0.92
C PRO A 34 -7.35 17.84 2.34
N GLU A 35 -7.14 19.15 2.54
CA GLU A 35 -6.67 19.70 3.83
C GLU A 35 -7.64 19.47 4.99
N ASN A 36 -8.91 19.26 4.71
CA ASN A 36 -9.94 18.93 5.69
C ASN A 36 -10.06 17.43 6.00
N GLU A 37 -9.37 16.56 5.24
CA GLU A 37 -9.31 15.15 5.57
C GLU A 37 -8.41 14.92 6.77
N LYS A 38 -8.94 14.17 7.75
CA LYS A 38 -8.23 13.80 8.97
C LYS A 38 -7.72 12.37 8.85
N MET A 39 -6.44 12.20 9.13
CA MET A 39 -5.79 10.89 9.15
C MET A 39 -5.91 10.24 10.53
N LEU A 40 -5.66 8.94 10.62
CA LEU A 40 -5.68 8.16 11.85
C LEU A 40 -4.94 8.82 13.02
N PRO A 41 -3.73 9.38 12.87
CA PRO A 41 -3.04 10.00 13.99
C PRO A 41 -3.78 11.20 14.59
N TYR A 42 -4.58 11.93 13.79
CA TYR A 42 -5.42 13.00 14.31
C TYR A 42 -6.42 12.46 15.36
N TYR A 43 -7.10 11.37 15.06
CA TYR A 43 -8.06 10.75 15.97
C TYR A 43 -7.40 10.12 17.18
N LEU A 44 -6.22 9.51 17.00
CA LEU A 44 -5.44 8.95 18.13
C LEU A 44 -4.93 10.03 19.08
N ARG A 45 -4.52 11.18 18.57
CA ARG A 45 -4.13 12.34 19.39
C ARG A 45 -5.30 12.84 20.23
N GLU A 46 -6.52 12.86 19.69
CA GLU A 46 -7.74 13.17 20.45
C GLU A 46 -8.02 12.14 21.57
N GLN A 47 -7.53 10.90 21.42
CA GLN A 47 -7.55 9.86 22.46
C GLN A 47 -6.37 9.95 23.45
N GLY A 48 -5.53 10.98 23.33
CA GLY A 48 -4.41 11.20 24.25
C GLY A 48 -3.10 10.51 23.88
N TYR A 49 -2.99 9.95 22.68
CA TYR A 49 -1.75 9.37 22.19
C TYR A 49 -0.73 10.46 21.83
N GLU A 50 0.55 10.20 22.11
CA GLU A 50 1.65 10.83 21.39
C GLU A 50 1.77 10.17 20.00
N THR A 51 1.88 10.97 18.94
CA THR A 51 1.82 10.47 17.57
C THR A 51 3.08 10.83 16.80
N ALA A 52 3.70 9.85 16.14
CA ALA A 52 4.96 10.01 15.46
C ALA A 52 4.94 9.40 14.04
N LEU A 53 5.55 10.11 13.10
CA LEU A 53 5.89 9.63 11.77
C LEU A 53 7.42 9.59 11.65
N VAL A 54 7.94 8.47 11.18
CA VAL A 54 9.33 8.34 10.73
C VAL A 54 9.36 7.69 9.35
N GLY A 55 9.89 8.39 8.36
CA GLY A 55 10.02 7.92 6.99
C GLY A 55 8.88 8.30 6.06
N LYS A 56 8.48 7.40 5.17
CA LYS A 56 7.53 7.66 4.08
C LYS A 56 6.08 7.69 4.57
N LEU A 57 5.39 8.82 4.31
CA LEU A 57 3.93 8.95 4.46
C LEU A 57 3.22 8.71 3.13
N HIS A 58 3.40 9.60 2.16
CA HIS A 58 2.96 9.51 0.77
C HIS A 58 1.44 9.37 0.58
N VAL A 59 0.68 10.16 1.29
CA VAL A 59 -0.78 10.30 1.10
C VAL A 59 -1.15 11.42 0.14
N SER A 60 -0.13 12.18 -0.29
CA SER A 60 -0.19 13.23 -1.30
C SER A 60 1.03 13.14 -2.22
N GLY A 61 0.98 13.82 -3.37
CA GLY A 61 2.12 13.85 -4.28
C GLY A 61 3.41 14.30 -3.58
N THR A 62 4.52 13.63 -3.88
CA THR A 62 5.81 13.79 -3.18
C THR A 62 6.26 15.24 -3.06
N GLU A 63 6.14 16.02 -4.16
CA GLU A 63 6.56 17.41 -4.16
C GLU A 63 5.75 18.27 -3.17
N TYR A 64 4.47 17.97 -3.03
CA TYR A 64 3.62 18.63 -2.03
C TYR A 64 4.08 18.28 -0.62
N GLU A 65 4.17 16.99 -0.27
CA GLU A 65 4.47 16.56 1.11
C GLU A 65 5.83 17.02 1.62
N VAL A 66 6.87 17.02 0.77
CA VAL A 66 8.20 17.45 1.20
C VAL A 66 8.32 18.97 1.38
N ASN A 67 7.38 19.75 0.85
CA ASN A 67 7.34 21.21 0.94
C ASN A 67 6.22 21.74 1.85
N LYS A 68 5.14 20.97 2.04
CA LYS A 68 3.98 21.39 2.82
C LYS A 68 3.41 20.21 3.62
N ARG A 69 3.15 20.44 4.87
CA ARG A 69 2.52 19.47 5.76
C ARG A 69 0.99 19.58 5.67
N ASN A 70 0.27 18.44 5.60
CA ASN A 70 -1.18 18.43 5.63
C ASN A 70 -1.68 18.80 7.04
N PRO A 71 -2.59 19.81 7.20
CA PRO A 71 -3.08 20.22 8.51
C PRO A 71 -3.84 19.13 9.29
N GLY A 72 -4.41 18.15 8.57
CA GLY A 72 -5.17 17.03 9.14
C GLY A 72 -4.33 15.80 9.49
N ASP A 73 -2.99 15.86 9.39
CA ASP A 73 -2.14 14.69 9.59
C ASP A 73 -2.11 14.17 11.03
N GLY A 74 -2.16 15.05 12.02
CA GLY A 74 -2.26 14.70 13.44
C GLY A 74 -0.97 14.20 14.09
N PHE A 75 0.21 14.29 13.44
CA PHE A 75 1.47 13.87 14.04
C PHE A 75 2.09 14.96 14.95
N ASP A 76 2.52 14.59 16.15
CA ASP A 76 3.30 15.44 17.05
C ASP A 76 4.78 15.46 16.63
N ILE A 77 5.34 14.29 16.30
CA ILE A 77 6.69 14.12 15.73
C ILE A 77 6.52 13.85 14.23
N TYR A 78 7.18 14.65 13.38
CA TYR A 78 7.02 14.58 11.92
C TYR A 78 8.39 14.50 11.23
N ASP A 79 8.98 13.32 11.21
CA ASP A 79 10.24 13.02 10.55
C ASP A 79 9.99 12.39 9.17
N LEU A 80 9.27 13.15 8.34
CA LEU A 80 8.96 12.75 6.97
C LEU A 80 10.26 12.61 6.18
N ALA A 81 10.34 11.55 5.41
CA ALA A 81 11.28 11.41 4.32
C ALA A 81 10.64 10.57 3.21
N HIS A 82 10.91 10.97 2.00
CA HIS A 82 10.39 10.30 0.81
C HIS A 82 11.47 9.46 0.14
N GLU A 83 11.43 9.34 -1.16
CA GLU A 83 12.50 8.67 -1.90
C GLU A 83 13.87 9.24 -1.52
N PRO A 84 14.83 8.39 -1.13
CA PRO A 84 16.10 8.84 -0.54
C PRO A 84 17.02 9.64 -1.47
N SER A 85 16.75 9.67 -2.78
CA SER A 85 17.61 10.33 -3.77
C SER A 85 17.06 11.62 -4.35
N VAL A 86 15.83 12.00 -4.01
CA VAL A 86 15.18 13.21 -4.53
C VAL A 86 14.82 14.20 -3.43
N TYR A 87 14.53 15.43 -3.80
CA TYR A 87 14.12 16.50 -2.87
C TYR A 87 15.04 16.70 -1.66
N THR A 88 16.36 16.53 -1.86
CA THR A 88 17.36 16.58 -0.78
C THR A 88 17.53 17.94 -0.10
N LYS A 89 16.85 18.99 -0.61
CA LYS A 89 16.82 20.33 -0.02
C LYS A 89 15.46 20.73 0.51
N ALA A 90 14.46 19.85 0.38
CA ALA A 90 13.09 20.16 0.81
C ALA A 90 12.99 20.30 2.34
N PRO A 91 12.15 21.20 2.85
CA PRO A 91 12.07 21.50 4.28
C PRO A 91 11.63 20.31 5.13
N TYR A 92 10.80 19.43 4.60
CA TYR A 92 10.31 18.25 5.32
C TYR A 92 11.01 16.95 4.96
N ASN A 93 12.23 17.00 4.38
CA ASN A 93 13.05 15.79 4.18
C ASN A 93 14.01 15.59 5.36
N ALA A 94 13.56 14.88 6.39
CA ALA A 94 14.32 14.65 7.61
C ALA A 94 15.56 13.78 7.38
N TYR A 95 15.47 12.76 6.52
CA TYR A 95 16.63 11.95 6.14
C TYR A 95 17.72 12.77 5.45
N ALA A 96 17.36 13.66 4.53
CA ALA A 96 18.34 14.50 3.85
C ALA A 96 19.03 15.49 4.81
N ARG A 97 18.31 16.02 5.82
CA ARG A 97 18.92 16.84 6.88
C ARG A 97 19.89 16.03 7.71
N TRP A 98 19.49 14.85 8.16
CA TRP A 98 20.34 13.94 8.91
C TRP A 98 21.64 13.58 8.15
N LEU A 99 21.53 13.28 6.85
CA LEU A 99 22.73 13.06 6.01
C LEU A 99 23.63 14.29 5.93
N LEU A 100 23.05 15.47 5.74
CA LEU A 100 23.82 16.71 5.64
C LEU A 100 24.60 16.99 6.94
N GLU A 101 23.99 16.72 8.09
CA GLU A 101 24.56 16.97 9.40
C GLU A 101 25.63 15.93 9.79
N ASN A 102 25.40 14.65 9.48
CA ASN A 102 26.24 13.56 9.97
C ASN A 102 27.14 12.95 8.89
N TYR A 103 26.73 12.99 7.61
CA TYR A 103 27.41 12.37 6.48
C TYR A 103 27.41 13.29 5.25
N PRO A 104 28.02 14.48 5.32
CA PRO A 104 27.90 15.50 4.27
C PRO A 104 28.46 15.07 2.91
N ASP A 105 29.43 14.14 2.88
CA ASP A 105 29.97 13.61 1.63
C ASP A 105 28.94 12.69 0.93
N GLU A 106 28.26 11.82 1.68
CA GLU A 106 27.19 10.97 1.15
C GLU A 106 26.01 11.82 0.66
N TRP A 107 25.63 12.86 1.42
CA TRP A 107 24.61 13.81 0.97
C TRP A 107 24.97 14.49 -0.36
N ARG A 108 26.24 14.92 -0.53
CA ARG A 108 26.74 15.48 -1.80
C ARG A 108 26.67 14.46 -2.93
N ALA A 109 27.09 13.21 -2.66
CA ALA A 109 27.06 12.14 -3.65
C ALA A 109 25.64 11.80 -4.11
N ILE A 110 24.69 11.67 -3.17
CA ILE A 110 23.27 11.42 -3.48
C ILE A 110 22.69 12.57 -4.31
N ARG A 111 22.98 13.82 -3.96
CA ARG A 111 22.52 14.98 -4.75
C ARG A 111 23.09 15.01 -6.17
N ALA A 112 24.34 14.62 -6.34
CA ALA A 112 24.98 14.63 -7.65
C ALA A 112 24.51 13.49 -8.56
N GLN A 113 24.24 12.32 -8.00
CA GLN A 113 23.95 11.11 -8.75
C GLN A 113 22.43 10.77 -8.78
N GLY A 114 21.65 11.23 -7.79
CA GLY A 114 20.23 10.91 -7.66
C GLY A 114 19.97 9.40 -7.65
N ARG A 115 19.01 8.96 -8.44
CA ARG A 115 18.65 7.54 -8.60
C ARG A 115 19.75 6.66 -9.23
N LYS A 116 20.79 7.25 -9.78
CA LYS A 116 21.95 6.51 -10.31
C LYS A 116 22.91 6.03 -9.23
N ARG A 117 22.77 6.49 -7.99
CA ARG A 117 23.57 6.07 -6.83
C ARG A 117 23.17 4.66 -6.42
N LYS A 118 24.00 3.68 -6.77
CA LYS A 118 23.79 2.25 -6.45
C LYS A 118 24.48 1.88 -5.14
N HIS A 119 24.03 0.76 -4.55
CA HIS A 119 24.68 0.09 -3.42
C HIS A 119 25.15 1.05 -2.33
N ARG A 120 24.18 1.62 -1.61
CA ARG A 120 24.46 2.54 -0.51
C ARG A 120 25.04 1.78 0.68
N SER A 121 25.93 2.45 1.42
CA SER A 121 26.44 1.90 2.68
C SER A 121 25.29 1.60 3.66
N ALA A 122 25.35 0.47 4.36
CA ALA A 122 24.39 0.14 5.39
C ALA A 122 24.27 1.22 6.48
N GLU A 123 25.38 1.90 6.81
CA GLU A 123 25.42 2.95 7.82
C GLU A 123 24.57 4.17 7.43
N THR A 124 24.63 4.59 6.17
CA THR A 124 23.91 5.76 5.65
C THR A 124 22.61 5.43 4.93
N HIS A 125 22.22 4.15 4.89
CA HIS A 125 21.03 3.70 4.17
C HIS A 125 19.76 4.28 4.77
N PHE A 126 18.79 4.57 3.90
CA PHE A 126 17.49 5.10 4.32
C PHE A 126 16.81 4.25 5.37
N SER A 127 16.75 2.91 5.16
CA SER A 127 16.10 1.99 6.11
C SER A 127 16.84 1.93 7.46
N THR A 128 18.16 2.13 7.47
CA THR A 128 18.93 2.24 8.73
C THR A 128 18.53 3.50 9.49
N TRP A 129 18.45 4.64 8.81
CA TRP A 129 18.01 5.89 9.42
C TRP A 129 16.59 5.78 9.97
N VAL A 130 15.66 5.21 9.20
CA VAL A 130 14.27 5.01 9.65
C VAL A 130 14.23 4.22 10.94
N SER A 131 14.95 3.10 11.02
CA SER A 131 14.96 2.25 12.21
C SER A 131 15.63 2.89 13.41
N GLN A 132 16.77 3.55 13.23
CA GLN A 132 17.48 4.27 14.29
C GLN A 132 16.60 5.40 14.86
N ARG A 133 15.98 6.18 13.97
CA ARG A 133 15.12 7.29 14.38
C ARG A 133 13.85 6.80 15.07
N SER A 134 13.25 5.70 14.58
CA SER A 134 12.10 5.05 15.24
C SER A 134 12.47 4.54 16.64
N ALA A 135 13.63 3.93 16.81
CA ALA A 135 14.11 3.49 18.12
C ALA A 135 14.37 4.67 19.06
N GLU A 136 14.86 5.80 18.56
CA GLU A 136 15.01 7.04 19.34
C GLU A 136 13.66 7.58 19.80
N VAL A 137 12.65 7.62 18.92
CA VAL A 137 11.27 8.02 19.27
C VAL A 137 10.73 7.13 20.38
N ILE A 138 10.88 5.80 20.28
CA ILE A 138 10.44 4.85 21.30
C ILE A 138 11.10 5.13 22.65
N ARG A 139 12.41 5.36 22.70
CA ARG A 139 13.16 5.61 23.94
C ARG A 139 12.83 6.96 24.58
N ASN A 140 12.60 7.98 23.75
CA ASN A 140 12.39 9.36 24.20
C ASN A 140 10.91 9.77 24.28
N ARG A 141 9.96 8.85 24.04
CA ARG A 141 8.52 9.11 24.11
C ARG A 141 8.07 9.71 25.45
N ASP A 142 6.99 10.42 25.45
CA ASP A 142 6.29 10.79 26.68
C ASP A 142 5.70 9.54 27.36
N LYS A 143 6.39 9.05 28.42
CA LYS A 143 5.99 7.81 29.13
C LYS A 143 4.65 7.93 29.87
N SER A 144 4.06 9.12 29.94
CA SER A 144 2.72 9.34 30.51
C SER A 144 1.60 9.10 29.49
N LYS A 145 1.95 8.95 28.19
CA LYS A 145 1.01 8.75 27.10
C LYS A 145 1.27 7.42 26.35
N PRO A 146 0.25 6.81 25.77
CA PRO A 146 0.47 5.77 24.77
C PRO A 146 1.09 6.37 23.51
N LEU A 147 1.90 5.57 22.79
CA LEU A 147 2.57 5.99 21.55
C LEU A 147 1.89 5.35 20.33
N TYR A 148 1.61 6.16 19.33
CA TYR A 148 1.40 5.71 17.96
C TYR A 148 2.62 6.07 17.13
N LEU A 149 3.26 5.08 16.49
CA LEU A 149 4.42 5.27 15.64
C LEU A 149 4.16 4.68 14.25
N GLN A 150 4.06 5.56 13.25
CA GLN A 150 4.03 5.21 11.83
C GLN A 150 5.46 5.12 11.31
N VAL A 151 5.87 3.92 10.89
CA VAL A 151 7.20 3.67 10.32
C VAL A 151 7.05 3.41 8.83
N GLY A 152 7.59 4.30 8.01
CA GLY A 152 7.49 4.23 6.56
C GLY A 152 8.83 3.96 5.88
N TYR A 153 9.08 2.71 5.50
CA TYR A 153 10.27 2.36 4.70
C TYR A 153 10.04 2.66 3.22
N PHE A 154 11.15 2.83 2.48
CA PHE A 154 11.12 2.92 1.03
C PHE A 154 11.39 1.56 0.37
N ASP A 155 12.30 0.77 0.95
CA ASP A 155 12.59 -0.58 0.49
C ASP A 155 11.38 -1.51 0.66
N PRO A 156 11.22 -2.46 -0.27
CA PRO A 156 12.05 -2.82 -1.43
C PRO A 156 11.63 -2.15 -2.74
N HIS A 157 11.07 -0.93 -2.71
CA HIS A 157 10.63 -0.18 -3.88
C HIS A 157 11.76 0.03 -4.90
N ASN A 158 11.47 0.00 -6.19
CA ASN A 158 12.44 0.32 -7.23
C ASN A 158 13.04 1.74 -7.07
N PRO A 159 14.31 1.95 -7.51
CA PRO A 159 15.20 1.02 -8.19
C PRO A 159 15.78 -0.04 -7.25
N TYR A 160 15.92 -1.28 -7.77
CA TYR A 160 16.28 -2.46 -6.97
C TYR A 160 17.80 -2.62 -6.76
N ASP A 161 18.58 -1.58 -6.91
CA ASP A 161 20.04 -1.59 -6.82
C ASP A 161 20.61 -0.60 -5.78
N HIS A 162 19.74 -0.15 -4.84
CA HIS A 162 20.14 0.77 -3.76
C HIS A 162 20.57 0.06 -2.47
N TYR A 163 20.23 -1.22 -2.31
CA TYR A 163 20.56 -2.01 -1.13
C TYR A 163 22.06 -2.04 -0.83
N PRO A 164 22.50 -2.20 0.42
CA PRO A 164 23.89 -2.44 0.77
C PRO A 164 24.36 -3.77 0.16
N LEU A 165 25.50 -3.74 -0.57
CA LEU A 165 25.95 -4.91 -1.34
C LEU A 165 26.20 -6.15 -0.47
N GLU A 166 26.61 -5.96 0.78
CA GLU A 166 26.75 -7.03 1.77
C GLU A 166 25.46 -7.78 2.05
N SER A 167 24.30 -7.21 1.78
CA SER A 167 23.00 -7.86 1.95
C SER A 167 22.81 -9.05 1.01
N GLU A 168 23.57 -9.14 -0.08
CA GLU A 168 23.53 -10.31 -0.96
C GLU A 168 23.99 -11.58 -0.25
N GLN A 169 24.80 -11.49 0.82
CA GLN A 169 25.23 -12.62 1.63
C GLN A 169 24.09 -13.24 2.45
N LEU A 170 22.99 -12.52 2.61
CA LEU A 170 21.79 -12.99 3.32
C LEU A 170 20.81 -13.73 2.40
N LEU A 171 21.11 -13.78 1.11
CA LEU A 171 20.19 -14.32 0.13
C LEU A 171 20.22 -15.85 0.13
N HIS A 172 19.06 -16.42 0.01
CA HIS A 172 18.81 -17.84 -0.13
C HIS A 172 18.04 -18.09 -1.43
N PRO A 173 18.71 -18.07 -2.61
CA PRO A 173 18.07 -18.18 -3.92
C PRO A 173 17.20 -19.44 -4.08
N GLU A 174 17.50 -20.50 -3.31
CA GLU A 174 16.73 -21.74 -3.27
C GLU A 174 15.31 -21.58 -2.72
N TYR A 175 15.04 -20.47 -2.02
CA TYR A 175 13.69 -20.14 -1.51
C TYR A 175 12.93 -19.14 -2.37
N TYR A 176 13.54 -18.63 -3.44
CA TYR A 176 12.83 -17.69 -4.30
C TYR A 176 11.74 -18.43 -5.07
N PRO A 177 10.51 -17.88 -5.10
CA PRO A 177 9.47 -18.45 -5.94
C PRO A 177 9.91 -18.44 -7.40
N GLU A 178 9.52 -19.46 -8.15
CA GLU A 178 9.71 -19.46 -9.59
C GLU A 178 8.88 -18.33 -10.23
N VAL A 179 9.41 -17.77 -11.30
CA VAL A 179 8.67 -16.73 -12.07
C VAL A 179 7.53 -17.40 -12.80
N ILE A 180 6.35 -16.85 -12.70
CA ILE A 180 5.18 -17.28 -13.47
C ILE A 180 5.31 -16.75 -14.90
N PRO A 181 5.55 -17.59 -15.89
CA PRO A 181 5.67 -17.14 -17.26
C PRO A 181 4.31 -16.89 -17.89
N ASP A 182 4.20 -15.83 -18.69
CA ASP A 182 3.03 -15.52 -19.48
C ASP A 182 3.39 -14.73 -20.73
N ASP A 183 2.46 -14.62 -21.69
CA ASP A 183 2.61 -13.84 -22.91
C ASP A 183 1.82 -12.53 -22.78
N VAL A 184 2.51 -11.44 -22.53
CA VAL A 184 1.92 -10.11 -22.41
C VAL A 184 1.12 -9.73 -23.65
N SER A 185 1.50 -10.21 -24.84
CA SER A 185 0.79 -9.90 -26.10
C SER A 185 -0.59 -10.56 -26.21
N ALA A 186 -0.86 -11.58 -25.40
CA ALA A 186 -2.14 -12.26 -25.30
C ALA A 186 -3.07 -11.70 -24.22
N MET A 187 -2.58 -10.75 -23.41
CA MET A 187 -3.36 -10.11 -22.36
C MET A 187 -4.34 -9.06 -22.91
N PRO A 188 -5.33 -8.62 -22.12
CA PRO A 188 -6.16 -7.46 -22.46
C PRO A 188 -5.32 -6.25 -22.90
N GLU A 189 -5.78 -5.51 -23.92
CA GLU A 189 -5.06 -4.36 -24.47
C GLU A 189 -4.69 -3.33 -23.38
N ALA A 190 -5.58 -3.12 -22.43
CA ALA A 190 -5.34 -2.25 -21.29
C ALA A 190 -4.09 -2.65 -20.49
N LEU A 191 -3.88 -3.96 -20.25
CA LEU A 191 -2.69 -4.47 -19.57
C LEU A 191 -1.43 -4.36 -20.42
N GLN A 192 -1.52 -4.58 -21.72
CA GLN A 192 -0.38 -4.40 -22.62
C GLN A 192 0.11 -2.94 -22.60
N LEU A 193 -0.83 -1.99 -22.58
CA LEU A 193 -0.52 -0.56 -22.45
C LEU A 193 0.12 -0.24 -21.09
N GLU A 194 -0.47 -0.69 -19.98
CA GLU A 194 0.09 -0.53 -18.64
C GLU A 194 1.52 -1.08 -18.55
N ALA A 195 1.74 -2.30 -19.04
CA ALA A 195 3.06 -2.92 -19.07
C ALA A 195 4.08 -2.08 -19.85
N HIS A 196 3.67 -1.56 -21.00
CA HIS A 196 4.52 -0.73 -21.84
C HIS A 196 4.94 0.57 -21.13
N TYR A 197 4.05 1.18 -20.33
CA TYR A 197 4.32 2.47 -19.69
C TYR A 197 5.00 2.35 -18.35
N HIS A 198 4.65 1.36 -17.55
CA HIS A 198 5.25 1.18 -16.22
C HIS A 198 6.63 0.50 -16.29
N CYS A 199 6.85 -0.33 -17.29
CA CYS A 199 8.01 -1.21 -17.34
C CYS A 199 8.72 -1.24 -18.71
N PRO A 200 8.86 -0.12 -19.44
CA PRO A 200 9.36 -0.17 -20.83
C PRO A 200 10.77 -0.77 -20.94
N ALA A 201 11.60 -0.56 -19.90
CA ALA A 201 12.97 -1.08 -19.87
C ALA A 201 13.09 -2.56 -19.46
N THR A 202 12.01 -3.12 -18.89
CA THR A 202 12.01 -4.48 -18.33
C THR A 202 10.93 -5.36 -18.92
N LEU A 203 10.04 -4.82 -19.76
CA LEU A 203 8.98 -5.57 -20.43
C LEU A 203 9.57 -6.72 -21.24
N GLY A 204 9.16 -7.94 -20.91
CA GLY A 204 9.73 -9.15 -21.49
C GLY A 204 11.18 -9.46 -21.07
N ALA A 205 11.72 -8.77 -20.06
CA ALA A 205 13.04 -9.08 -19.54
C ALA A 205 13.10 -10.50 -18.98
N THR A 206 14.07 -11.26 -19.44
CA THR A 206 14.30 -12.66 -19.07
C THR A 206 15.76 -12.86 -18.64
N GLY A 207 16.06 -14.02 -18.11
CA GLY A 207 17.43 -14.43 -17.82
C GLY A 207 18.12 -13.48 -16.82
N ASP A 208 19.29 -12.94 -17.20
CA ASP A 208 20.15 -12.17 -16.29
C ASP A 208 19.54 -10.86 -15.79
N THR A 209 18.70 -10.20 -16.60
CA THR A 209 18.03 -8.96 -16.17
C THR A 209 17.01 -9.23 -15.08
N ASN A 210 16.15 -10.23 -15.27
CA ASN A 210 15.19 -10.66 -14.25
C ASN A 210 15.90 -11.09 -12.97
N ARG A 211 16.95 -11.91 -13.10
CA ARG A 211 17.76 -12.36 -11.95
C ARG A 211 18.32 -11.18 -11.14
N LYS A 212 18.87 -10.16 -11.79
CA LYS A 212 19.41 -8.96 -11.11
C LYS A 212 18.33 -8.18 -10.38
N ILE A 213 17.16 -7.99 -11.01
CA ILE A 213 16.02 -7.30 -10.39
C ILE A 213 15.58 -8.04 -9.12
N ARG A 214 15.37 -9.35 -9.21
CA ARG A 214 14.94 -10.19 -8.09
C ARG A 214 15.98 -10.25 -6.98
N THR A 215 17.27 -10.40 -7.35
CA THR A 215 18.37 -10.33 -6.38
C THR A 215 18.33 -9.02 -5.60
N GLY A 216 18.19 -7.89 -6.28
CA GLY A 216 18.14 -6.59 -5.62
C GLY A 216 16.91 -6.43 -4.73
N TYR A 217 15.75 -6.86 -5.19
CA TYR A 217 14.52 -6.84 -4.37
C TYR A 217 14.67 -7.66 -3.08
N PHE A 218 15.12 -8.91 -3.19
CA PHE A 218 15.28 -9.80 -2.03
C PHE A 218 16.42 -9.36 -1.11
N ALA A 219 17.50 -8.79 -1.64
CA ALA A 219 18.55 -8.17 -0.82
C ALA A 219 18.02 -6.98 -0.02
N GLY A 220 17.18 -6.14 -0.65
CA GLY A 220 16.46 -5.06 0.02
C GLY A 220 15.55 -5.56 1.13
N VAL A 221 14.77 -6.62 0.88
CA VAL A 221 13.88 -7.26 1.90
C VAL A 221 14.70 -7.83 3.06
N SER A 222 15.78 -8.58 2.78
CA SER A 222 16.63 -9.15 3.82
C SER A 222 17.31 -8.08 4.68
N PHE A 223 17.73 -6.99 4.05
CA PHE A 223 18.28 -5.84 4.77
C PHE A 223 17.22 -5.15 5.62
N LEU A 224 16.01 -4.98 5.10
CA LEU A 224 14.88 -4.39 5.80
C LEU A 224 14.52 -5.18 7.07
N ASP A 225 14.50 -6.51 6.99
CA ASP A 225 14.23 -7.39 8.13
C ASP A 225 15.20 -7.12 9.30
N GLN A 226 16.50 -7.01 9.00
CA GLN A 226 17.51 -6.64 10.00
C GLN A 226 17.28 -5.24 10.60
N GLN A 227 16.73 -4.31 9.81
CA GLN A 227 16.45 -2.97 10.32
C GLN A 227 15.22 -2.97 11.25
N ILE A 228 14.20 -3.76 10.94
CA ILE A 228 12.99 -3.91 11.77
C ILE A 228 13.32 -4.50 13.14
N GLU A 229 14.27 -5.43 13.22
CA GLU A 229 14.74 -5.99 14.49
C GLU A 229 15.19 -4.90 15.48
N LYS A 230 15.81 -3.83 15.02
CA LYS A 230 16.24 -2.71 15.88
C LYS A 230 15.07 -2.01 16.57
N ILE A 231 13.93 -1.92 15.89
CA ILE A 231 12.69 -1.37 16.45
C ILE A 231 12.14 -2.32 17.52
N PHE A 232 12.09 -3.61 17.22
CA PHE A 232 11.63 -4.61 18.18
C PHE A 232 12.53 -4.67 19.41
N GLN A 233 13.85 -4.52 19.22
CA GLN A 233 14.77 -4.46 20.35
C GLN A 233 14.51 -3.21 21.21
N ALA A 234 14.27 -2.04 20.61
CA ALA A 234 13.94 -0.83 21.38
C ALA A 234 12.62 -0.98 22.18
N LEU A 235 11.60 -1.64 21.63
CA LEU A 235 10.36 -1.95 22.35
C LEU A 235 10.60 -2.90 23.52
N LYS A 236 11.47 -3.90 23.35
CA LYS A 236 11.86 -4.84 24.40
C LYS A 236 12.66 -4.15 25.50
N ASP A 237 13.65 -3.34 25.14
CA ASP A 237 14.50 -2.57 26.09
C ASP A 237 13.67 -1.62 26.95
N GLU A 238 12.61 -1.03 26.39
CA GLU A 238 11.67 -0.16 27.09
C GLU A 238 10.54 -0.93 27.84
N GLY A 239 10.52 -2.26 27.76
CA GLY A 239 9.55 -3.12 28.45
C GLY A 239 8.11 -3.00 27.94
N ILE A 240 7.91 -2.52 26.71
CA ILE A 240 6.56 -2.30 26.14
C ILE A 240 6.22 -3.23 24.97
N PHE A 241 7.13 -4.11 24.55
CA PHE A 241 6.92 -4.99 23.40
C PHE A 241 5.63 -5.82 23.53
N ASP A 242 5.39 -6.42 24.70
CA ASP A 242 4.23 -7.29 24.91
C ASP A 242 2.91 -6.52 24.86
N ASN A 243 2.90 -5.27 25.33
CA ASN A 243 1.72 -4.38 25.32
C ASN A 243 1.62 -3.51 24.05
N THR A 244 2.36 -3.83 23.01
CA THR A 244 2.31 -3.09 21.73
C THR A 244 1.51 -3.85 20.69
N LEU A 245 0.52 -3.19 20.06
CA LEU A 245 -0.04 -3.63 18.77
C LEU A 245 1.02 -3.37 17.69
N ILE A 246 1.46 -4.42 17.01
CA ILE A 246 2.42 -4.32 15.91
C ILE A 246 1.72 -4.77 14.63
N ILE A 247 1.73 -3.93 13.61
CA ILE A 247 1.22 -4.24 12.27
C ILE A 247 2.35 -4.07 11.27
N TYR A 248 2.65 -5.15 10.54
CA TYR A 248 3.55 -5.14 9.39
C TYR A 248 2.74 -5.39 8.12
N THR A 249 2.84 -4.48 7.16
CA THR A 249 2.14 -4.58 5.87
C THR A 249 2.89 -3.80 4.78
N SER A 250 2.40 -3.89 3.54
CA SER A 250 2.86 -3.08 2.40
C SER A 250 1.68 -2.31 1.79
N ASP A 251 1.97 -1.20 1.12
CA ASP A 251 0.96 -0.39 0.44
C ASP A 251 0.48 -0.99 -0.89
N HIS A 252 1.29 -1.78 -1.55
CA HIS A 252 0.98 -2.58 -2.75
C HIS A 252 2.09 -3.62 -2.94
N GLY A 253 1.89 -4.53 -3.89
CA GLY A 253 2.90 -5.50 -4.31
C GLY A 253 3.80 -4.99 -5.45
N ASP A 254 4.55 -5.93 -6.04
CA ASP A 254 5.39 -5.72 -7.22
C ASP A 254 5.39 -7.01 -8.05
N MET A 255 5.25 -6.91 -9.36
CA MET A 255 5.15 -8.06 -10.25
C MET A 255 6.45 -8.84 -10.40
N LEU A 256 7.60 -8.22 -10.27
CA LEU A 256 8.96 -8.83 -10.29
C LEU A 256 9.22 -9.82 -11.42
N GLY A 257 8.56 -9.68 -12.55
CA GLY A 257 8.67 -10.54 -13.72
C GLY A 257 7.61 -11.62 -13.83
N ASP A 258 6.78 -11.82 -12.81
CA ASP A 258 5.63 -12.72 -12.91
C ASP A 258 4.67 -12.20 -13.99
N HIS A 259 4.11 -13.11 -14.78
CA HIS A 259 3.31 -12.83 -15.97
C HIS A 259 4.04 -11.95 -17.02
N GLY A 260 5.38 -11.93 -17.02
CA GLY A 260 6.17 -11.04 -17.89
C GLY A 260 6.09 -9.55 -17.51
N LEU A 261 5.51 -9.22 -16.36
CA LEU A 261 5.22 -7.87 -15.89
C LEU A 261 6.18 -7.44 -14.76
N TYR A 262 6.33 -6.14 -14.59
CA TYR A 262 7.18 -5.56 -13.55
C TYR A 262 6.51 -4.36 -12.90
N SER A 263 6.95 -4.03 -11.67
CA SER A 263 6.41 -2.89 -10.93
C SER A 263 4.93 -3.09 -10.58
N LYS A 264 4.08 -2.09 -10.78
CA LYS A 264 2.70 -1.97 -10.31
C LYS A 264 1.86 -1.11 -11.24
N GLY A 265 0.55 -1.11 -11.07
CA GLY A 265 -0.43 -0.40 -11.89
C GLY A 265 -1.71 -1.21 -11.98
N ALA A 266 -2.47 -1.13 -13.08
CA ALA A 266 -3.69 -1.92 -13.26
C ALA A 266 -3.44 -3.44 -13.41
N MET A 267 -2.32 -3.93 -12.92
CA MET A 267 -1.91 -5.33 -12.94
C MET A 267 -2.44 -6.01 -11.67
N PHE A 268 -3.70 -6.45 -11.69
CA PHE A 268 -4.40 -6.96 -10.50
C PHE A 268 -4.11 -8.43 -10.18
N TYR A 269 -2.98 -8.97 -10.61
CA TYR A 269 -2.51 -10.28 -10.18
C TYR A 269 -2.18 -10.27 -8.68
N GLU A 270 -2.22 -11.45 -8.03
CA GLU A 270 -1.95 -11.56 -6.59
C GLU A 270 -0.62 -10.88 -6.20
N GLN A 271 0.42 -10.95 -7.05
CA GLN A 271 1.71 -10.31 -6.82
C GLN A 271 1.63 -8.77 -6.71
N GLY A 272 0.67 -8.16 -7.41
CA GLY A 272 0.47 -6.70 -7.43
C GLY A 272 -0.44 -6.19 -6.30
N VAL A 273 -1.43 -6.98 -5.89
CA VAL A 273 -2.53 -6.50 -5.03
C VAL A 273 -2.65 -7.21 -3.69
N ASN A 274 -2.16 -8.44 -3.56
CA ASN A 274 -2.15 -9.17 -2.30
C ASN A 274 -0.88 -8.81 -1.52
N VAL A 275 -1.05 -8.09 -0.41
CA VAL A 275 0.05 -7.60 0.42
C VAL A 275 0.20 -8.42 1.70
N PRO A 276 1.42 -8.54 2.25
CA PRO A 276 1.60 -9.19 3.53
C PRO A 276 0.86 -8.44 4.64
N LEU A 277 0.27 -9.17 5.58
CA LEU A 277 -0.28 -8.61 6.80
C LEU A 277 0.08 -9.52 7.97
N ILE A 278 0.93 -9.02 8.86
CA ILE A 278 1.30 -9.68 10.10
C ILE A 278 0.88 -8.77 11.26
N VAL A 279 0.07 -9.29 12.16
CA VAL A 279 -0.45 -8.51 13.30
C VAL A 279 -0.15 -9.23 14.60
N LYS A 280 0.50 -8.54 15.52
CA LYS A 280 0.65 -8.95 16.91
C LYS A 280 -0.21 -8.03 17.78
N PHE A 281 -1.27 -8.57 18.37
CA PHE A 281 -2.06 -7.84 19.36
C PHE A 281 -1.34 -7.77 20.71
N PRO A 282 -1.67 -6.76 21.56
CA PRO A 282 -1.15 -6.70 22.91
C PRO A 282 -1.40 -8.03 23.66
N HIS A 283 -0.36 -8.49 24.37
CA HIS A 283 -0.39 -9.75 25.16
C HIS A 283 -0.73 -11.04 24.38
N GLN A 284 -0.67 -11.03 23.06
CA GLN A 284 -0.87 -12.22 22.26
C GLN A 284 0.32 -13.18 22.41
N THR A 285 0.05 -14.41 22.85
CA THR A 285 1.06 -15.44 23.10
C THR A 285 1.06 -16.57 22.08
N GLN A 286 0.00 -16.67 21.27
CA GLN A 286 -0.15 -17.71 20.26
C GLN A 286 -0.36 -17.09 18.87
N GLY A 287 0.35 -17.63 17.88
CA GLY A 287 0.13 -17.31 16.48
C GLY A 287 -1.09 -18.04 15.93
N CYS A 288 -1.79 -17.38 15.02
CA CYS A 288 -2.84 -17.99 14.20
C CYS A 288 -2.70 -17.49 12.75
N ARG A 289 -3.34 -18.19 11.84
CA ARG A 289 -3.50 -17.76 10.44
C ARG A 289 -4.98 -17.60 10.16
N SER A 290 -5.36 -16.55 9.46
CA SER A 290 -6.72 -16.32 8.99
C SER A 290 -6.72 -16.26 7.46
N GLU A 291 -7.79 -16.80 6.87
CA GLU A 291 -8.09 -16.71 5.44
C GLU A 291 -9.16 -15.62 5.15
N ASP A 292 -9.53 -14.85 6.16
CA ASP A 292 -10.48 -13.73 6.01
C ASP A 292 -9.94 -12.71 5.00
N LEU A 293 -10.84 -12.18 4.19
CA LEU A 293 -10.52 -11.07 3.29
C LEU A 293 -10.37 -9.78 4.10
N VAL A 294 -9.25 -9.12 3.93
CA VAL A 294 -8.89 -7.87 4.60
C VAL A 294 -8.42 -6.87 3.57
N MET A 295 -8.79 -5.61 3.73
CA MET A 295 -8.34 -4.50 2.91
C MET A 295 -7.52 -3.50 3.73
N LEU A 296 -6.65 -2.71 3.08
CA LEU A 296 -5.73 -1.83 3.83
C LEU A 296 -6.43 -0.71 4.61
N GLU A 297 -7.61 -0.24 4.19
CA GLU A 297 -8.40 0.71 4.98
C GLU A 297 -8.84 0.14 6.33
N ASP A 298 -8.89 -1.19 6.49
CA ASP A 298 -9.23 -1.86 7.74
C ASP A 298 -8.21 -1.59 8.86
N MET A 299 -7.01 -1.17 8.48
CA MET A 299 -5.97 -0.79 9.45
C MET A 299 -6.40 0.42 10.28
N PHE A 300 -7.15 1.37 9.69
CA PHE A 300 -7.69 2.51 10.43
C PHE A 300 -8.59 2.04 11.58
N SER A 301 -9.64 1.27 11.27
CA SER A 301 -10.60 0.80 12.27
C SER A 301 -9.98 -0.17 13.28
N THR A 302 -9.05 -1.02 12.82
CA THR A 302 -8.30 -1.94 13.68
C THR A 302 -7.50 -1.20 14.75
N ILE A 303 -6.72 -0.21 14.35
CA ILE A 303 -5.87 0.56 15.26
C ILE A 303 -6.72 1.45 16.16
N TYR A 304 -7.71 2.16 15.58
CA TYR A 304 -8.54 3.09 16.33
C TYR A 304 -9.40 2.38 17.39
N THR A 305 -9.96 1.21 17.04
CA THR A 305 -10.70 0.37 17.99
C THR A 305 -9.77 -0.21 19.08
N ALA A 306 -8.57 -0.65 18.71
CA ALA A 306 -7.59 -1.13 19.70
C ALA A 306 -7.16 -0.01 20.66
N ALA A 307 -7.21 1.25 20.24
CA ALA A 307 -6.97 2.43 21.08
C ALA A 307 -8.19 2.84 21.93
N GLY A 308 -9.32 2.12 21.85
CA GLY A 308 -10.56 2.42 22.58
C GLY A 308 -11.49 3.40 21.86
N GLY A 309 -11.22 3.74 20.60
CA GLY A 309 -12.08 4.60 19.79
C GLY A 309 -13.26 3.84 19.17
N ASP A 310 -14.32 4.57 18.85
CA ASP A 310 -15.45 4.06 18.06
C ASP A 310 -15.26 4.37 16.58
N ALA A 311 -14.98 3.33 15.78
CA ALA A 311 -14.75 3.44 14.34
C ALA A 311 -16.05 3.34 13.50
N SER A 312 -17.24 3.37 14.11
CA SER A 312 -18.53 3.21 13.41
C SER A 312 -18.80 4.25 12.31
N PHE A 313 -18.09 5.38 12.36
CA PHE A 313 -18.14 6.42 11.33
C PHE A 313 -17.30 6.10 10.06
N ARG A 314 -16.65 4.94 10.04
CA ARG A 314 -15.93 4.39 8.86
C ARG A 314 -16.55 3.02 8.50
N PRO A 315 -17.76 2.98 7.94
CA PRO A 315 -18.50 1.74 7.74
C PRO A 315 -17.83 0.78 6.73
N GLU A 316 -16.99 1.27 5.83
CA GLU A 316 -16.23 0.46 4.88
C GLU A 316 -15.01 -0.20 5.51
N SER A 317 -14.41 0.41 6.53
CA SER A 317 -13.23 -0.08 7.25
C SER A 317 -13.65 -1.01 8.38
N LEU A 318 -13.33 -2.29 8.28
CA LEU A 318 -13.74 -3.31 9.24
C LEU A 318 -12.56 -3.67 10.17
N PRO A 319 -12.70 -3.53 11.51
CA PRO A 319 -11.63 -3.90 12.41
C PRO A 319 -11.38 -5.42 12.38
N LEU A 320 -10.11 -5.83 12.37
CA LEU A 320 -9.71 -7.25 12.34
C LEU A 320 -10.29 -8.06 13.52
N GLN A 321 -10.48 -7.41 14.66
CA GLN A 321 -11.07 -8.01 15.87
C GLN A 321 -12.59 -8.16 15.78
N GLY A 322 -13.23 -7.53 14.77
CA GLY A 322 -14.67 -7.51 14.61
C GLY A 322 -15.24 -8.85 14.11
N GLU A 323 -16.53 -9.06 14.36
CA GLU A 323 -17.27 -10.23 13.84
C GLU A 323 -17.58 -10.08 12.34
N LYS A 324 -17.81 -8.84 11.88
CA LYS A 324 -18.13 -8.56 10.48
C LYS A 324 -16.87 -8.70 9.62
N LYS A 325 -17.00 -9.43 8.52
CA LYS A 325 -15.92 -9.68 7.54
C LYS A 325 -16.35 -9.21 6.16
N HIS A 326 -15.37 -8.93 5.32
CA HIS A 326 -15.62 -8.61 3.92
C HIS A 326 -16.06 -9.86 3.15
N GLU A 327 -17.12 -9.74 2.36
CA GLU A 327 -17.58 -10.77 1.42
C GLU A 327 -16.61 -10.88 0.23
N PHE A 328 -16.00 -9.77 -0.15
CA PHE A 328 -14.99 -9.70 -1.21
C PHE A 328 -13.98 -8.56 -0.90
N ALA A 329 -12.79 -8.66 -1.45
CA ALA A 329 -11.84 -7.57 -1.49
C ALA A 329 -11.95 -6.82 -2.82
N MET A 330 -11.67 -5.51 -2.79
CA MET A 330 -11.74 -4.64 -3.95
C MET A 330 -10.46 -3.81 -4.07
N THR A 331 -9.96 -3.73 -5.30
CA THR A 331 -8.86 -2.84 -5.66
C THR A 331 -9.29 -1.99 -6.85
N GLU A 332 -9.10 -0.69 -6.78
CA GLU A 332 -9.41 0.25 -7.85
C GLU A 332 -8.14 0.90 -8.39
N TYR A 333 -8.12 1.20 -9.69
CA TYR A 333 -7.07 1.96 -10.35
C TYR A 333 -7.70 3.07 -11.20
N ARG A 334 -7.19 4.29 -11.05
CA ARG A 334 -7.69 5.48 -11.75
C ARG A 334 -6.56 6.22 -12.46
N GLY A 335 -5.69 5.47 -13.13
CA GLY A 335 -4.47 6.00 -13.71
C GLY A 335 -3.38 6.29 -12.69
N CYS A 336 -2.18 6.60 -13.16
CA CYS A 336 -1.06 6.98 -12.29
C CYS A 336 -0.57 8.42 -12.51
N GLY A 337 -1.32 9.23 -13.25
CA GLY A 337 -0.95 10.60 -13.63
C GLY A 337 0.13 10.70 -14.71
N LYS A 338 0.65 9.57 -15.20
CA LYS A 338 1.64 9.57 -16.29
C LYS A 338 1.01 9.64 -17.68
N PHE A 339 -0.21 9.14 -17.81
CA PHE A 339 -0.89 9.06 -19.11
C PHE A 339 -1.17 10.44 -19.70
N ASP A 340 -1.62 11.40 -18.90
CA ASP A 340 -1.84 12.78 -19.36
C ASP A 340 -0.56 13.45 -19.84
N LEU A 341 0.58 13.16 -19.16
CA LEU A 341 1.88 13.71 -19.51
C LEU A 341 2.47 13.09 -20.78
N MET A 342 2.00 11.90 -21.19
CA MET A 342 2.51 11.15 -22.32
C MET A 342 1.59 11.23 -23.56
N GLY A 343 0.50 12.00 -23.47
CA GLY A 343 -0.41 12.27 -24.60
C GLY A 343 -1.36 11.14 -24.91
N PHE A 344 -1.68 10.27 -23.92
CA PHE A 344 -2.69 9.22 -24.11
C PHE A 344 -4.10 9.80 -24.10
N PRO A 345 -4.97 9.30 -24.98
CA PRO A 345 -6.34 9.81 -25.10
C PRO A 345 -7.26 9.43 -23.94
N HIS A 346 -6.87 8.48 -23.07
CA HIS A 346 -7.72 7.97 -22.00
C HIS A 346 -6.91 7.63 -20.75
N ILE A 347 -7.44 8.01 -19.58
CA ILE A 347 -6.97 7.55 -18.28
C ILE A 347 -7.55 6.15 -18.05
N LEU A 348 -6.72 5.14 -17.88
CA LEU A 348 -7.19 3.80 -17.60
C LEU A 348 -7.87 3.73 -16.24
N HIS A 349 -9.14 3.35 -16.23
CA HIS A 349 -9.88 3.01 -15.01
C HIS A 349 -10.09 1.50 -14.97
N ALA A 350 -9.76 0.89 -13.86
CA ALA A 350 -9.92 -0.54 -13.68
C ALA A 350 -10.35 -0.86 -12.24
N THR A 351 -11.07 -1.97 -12.09
CA THR A 351 -11.54 -2.47 -10.79
C THR A 351 -11.34 -3.98 -10.72
N MET A 352 -10.80 -4.45 -9.61
CA MET A 352 -10.73 -5.85 -9.24
C MET A 352 -11.75 -6.14 -8.14
N ILE A 353 -12.48 -7.25 -8.30
CA ILE A 353 -13.33 -7.86 -7.26
C ILE A 353 -12.77 -9.26 -6.98
N ARG A 354 -12.44 -9.56 -5.73
CA ARG A 354 -11.86 -10.83 -5.31
C ARG A 354 -12.67 -11.43 -4.17
N THR A 355 -13.35 -12.55 -4.44
CA THR A 355 -14.02 -13.40 -3.44
C THR A 355 -13.08 -14.51 -2.98
N ALA A 356 -13.53 -15.44 -2.11
CA ALA A 356 -12.71 -16.57 -1.69
C ALA A 356 -12.21 -17.46 -2.86
N GLU A 357 -13.01 -17.57 -3.94
CA GLU A 357 -12.74 -18.49 -5.04
C GLU A 357 -12.49 -17.81 -6.38
N TRP A 358 -13.02 -16.60 -6.58
CA TRP A 358 -13.02 -15.94 -7.89
C TRP A 358 -12.38 -14.56 -7.84
N LYS A 359 -11.73 -14.18 -8.93
CA LYS A 359 -11.24 -12.83 -9.15
C LYS A 359 -11.70 -12.33 -10.51
N LEU A 360 -12.34 -11.16 -10.53
CA LEU A 360 -12.77 -10.45 -11.73
C LEU A 360 -12.03 -9.11 -11.82
N ASN A 361 -11.32 -8.89 -12.91
CA ASN A 361 -10.67 -7.63 -13.25
C ASN A 361 -11.42 -7.00 -14.42
N LEU A 362 -11.88 -5.77 -14.25
CA LEU A 362 -12.61 -4.98 -15.25
C LEU A 362 -11.76 -3.78 -15.67
N TYR A 363 -11.61 -3.59 -16.97
CA TYR A 363 -10.96 -2.42 -17.57
C TYR A 363 -12.05 -1.56 -18.22
N HIS A 364 -12.46 -0.49 -17.51
CA HIS A 364 -13.71 0.23 -17.79
C HIS A 364 -13.75 0.93 -19.15
N ASP A 365 -12.59 1.32 -19.69
CA ASP A 365 -12.49 1.99 -20.98
C ASP A 365 -12.45 1.01 -22.17
N THR A 366 -12.55 -0.28 -21.89
CA THR A 366 -12.56 -1.36 -22.89
C THR A 366 -13.75 -2.29 -22.67
N CYS A 367 -14.04 -3.16 -23.62
CA CYS A 367 -15.01 -4.25 -23.44
C CYS A 367 -14.30 -5.54 -23.01
N ASP A 368 -13.16 -5.43 -22.31
CA ASP A 368 -12.30 -6.54 -21.96
C ASP A 368 -12.05 -6.62 -20.45
N GLY A 369 -11.61 -7.79 -19.99
CA GLY A 369 -11.36 -8.06 -18.59
C GLY A 369 -10.63 -9.38 -18.38
N GLN A 370 -10.50 -9.74 -17.12
CA GLN A 370 -9.96 -11.05 -16.74
C GLN A 370 -10.85 -11.67 -15.65
N LEU A 371 -11.11 -12.97 -15.77
CA LEU A 371 -11.80 -13.76 -14.77
C LEU A 371 -10.94 -14.98 -14.43
N PHE A 372 -10.64 -15.18 -13.17
CA PHE A 372 -9.86 -16.32 -12.68
C PHE A 372 -10.62 -17.09 -11.60
N HIS A 373 -10.55 -18.42 -11.68
CA HIS A 373 -11.02 -19.32 -10.62
C HIS A 373 -9.83 -19.72 -9.74
N LEU A 374 -9.58 -18.95 -8.68
CA LEU A 374 -8.33 -19.02 -7.89
C LEU A 374 -8.08 -20.38 -7.21
N THR A 375 -9.13 -21.16 -6.93
CA THR A 375 -8.98 -22.48 -6.33
C THR A 375 -8.40 -23.48 -7.34
N GLU A 376 -8.74 -23.36 -8.61
CA GLU A 376 -8.28 -24.23 -9.70
C GLU A 376 -7.04 -23.68 -10.41
N ASP A 377 -6.94 -22.34 -10.45
CA ASP A 377 -5.85 -21.60 -11.09
C ASP A 377 -5.27 -20.53 -10.14
N PRO A 378 -4.55 -20.94 -9.09
CA PRO A 378 -3.95 -20.01 -8.13
C PRO A 378 -2.83 -19.15 -8.73
N GLN A 379 -2.35 -19.46 -9.92
CA GLN A 379 -1.35 -18.69 -10.64
C GLN A 379 -1.97 -17.71 -11.65
N GLU A 380 -3.29 -17.64 -11.78
CA GLU A 380 -4.00 -16.70 -12.63
C GLU A 380 -3.56 -16.73 -14.12
N LYS A 381 -3.35 -17.94 -14.65
CA LYS A 381 -2.87 -18.16 -16.02
C LYS A 381 -3.98 -18.37 -17.04
N ASN A 382 -5.17 -18.79 -16.60
CA ASN A 382 -6.27 -19.13 -17.48
C ASN A 382 -7.38 -18.08 -17.36
N ASN A 383 -7.36 -17.10 -18.25
CA ASN A 383 -8.40 -16.05 -18.28
C ASN A 383 -9.70 -16.60 -18.86
N LEU A 384 -10.73 -16.72 -18.01
CA LEU A 384 -12.06 -17.23 -18.33
C LEU A 384 -13.06 -16.13 -18.73
N TYR A 385 -12.63 -14.88 -18.90
CA TYR A 385 -13.52 -13.73 -19.12
C TYR A 385 -14.39 -13.89 -20.38
N HIS A 386 -13.83 -14.48 -21.43
CA HIS A 386 -14.53 -14.72 -22.70
C HIS A 386 -15.15 -16.11 -22.80
N ASP A 387 -15.09 -16.94 -21.76
CA ASP A 387 -15.79 -18.23 -21.74
C ASP A 387 -17.31 -18.02 -21.52
N PRO A 388 -18.17 -18.41 -22.49
CA PRO A 388 -19.61 -18.25 -22.35
C PRO A 388 -20.19 -18.98 -21.11
N ALA A 389 -19.55 -20.06 -20.66
CA ALA A 389 -19.96 -20.78 -19.45
C ALA A 389 -19.79 -19.95 -18.18
N CYS A 390 -18.89 -18.95 -18.18
CA CYS A 390 -18.58 -18.10 -17.05
C CYS A 390 -19.37 -16.78 -17.02
N ALA A 391 -20.19 -16.49 -18.04
CA ALA A 391 -20.94 -15.23 -18.14
C ALA A 391 -21.84 -14.97 -16.91
N GLY A 392 -22.45 -16.01 -16.35
CA GLY A 392 -23.26 -15.92 -15.11
C GLY A 392 -22.43 -15.50 -13.90
N LYS A 393 -21.20 -16.00 -13.77
CA LYS A 393 -20.29 -15.65 -12.68
C LYS A 393 -19.80 -14.19 -12.81
N ILE A 394 -19.48 -13.74 -14.00
CA ILE A 394 -19.13 -12.33 -14.24
C ILE A 394 -20.28 -11.42 -13.80
N MET A 395 -21.52 -11.74 -14.20
CA MET A 395 -22.70 -10.96 -13.83
C MET A 395 -22.91 -10.92 -12.29
N GLU A 396 -22.74 -12.05 -11.62
CA GLU A 396 -22.83 -12.15 -10.16
C GLU A 396 -21.82 -11.20 -9.47
N LEU A 397 -20.54 -11.27 -9.86
CA LEU A 397 -19.49 -10.44 -9.28
C LEU A 397 -19.69 -8.95 -9.59
N MET A 398 -20.15 -8.61 -10.79
CA MET A 398 -20.50 -7.24 -11.13
C MET A 398 -21.68 -6.71 -10.29
N GLN A 399 -22.67 -7.53 -10.00
CA GLN A 399 -23.78 -7.13 -9.13
C GLN A 399 -23.33 -6.91 -7.68
N MET A 400 -22.38 -7.72 -7.18
CA MET A 400 -21.77 -7.50 -5.86
C MET A 400 -21.07 -6.14 -5.82
N TYR A 401 -20.27 -5.84 -6.83
CA TYR A 401 -19.58 -4.55 -6.96
C TYR A 401 -20.57 -3.38 -7.00
N LEU A 402 -21.58 -3.43 -7.86
CA LEU A 402 -22.56 -2.35 -8.00
C LEU A 402 -23.33 -2.06 -6.71
N ARG A 403 -23.69 -3.10 -5.95
CA ARG A 403 -24.31 -2.90 -4.62
C ARG A 403 -23.37 -2.17 -3.66
N TYR A 404 -22.14 -2.64 -3.57
CA TYR A 404 -21.13 -2.03 -2.71
C TYR A 404 -20.85 -0.58 -3.10
N ASP A 405 -20.66 -0.31 -4.39
CA ASP A 405 -20.39 1.02 -4.90
C ASP A 405 -21.53 2.02 -4.61
N THR A 406 -22.78 1.57 -4.76
CA THR A 406 -23.97 2.35 -4.42
C THR A 406 -24.05 2.66 -2.92
N GLU A 407 -23.79 1.68 -2.04
CA GLU A 407 -23.76 1.88 -0.59
C GLU A 407 -22.63 2.84 -0.17
N ARG A 408 -21.47 2.66 -0.74
CA ARG A 408 -20.29 3.48 -0.52
C ARG A 408 -20.55 4.95 -0.88
N ASP A 409 -21.09 5.21 -2.07
CA ASP A 409 -21.42 6.56 -2.51
C ASP A 409 -22.49 7.22 -1.63
N TYR A 410 -23.46 6.44 -1.15
CA TYR A 410 -24.46 6.92 -0.19
C TYR A 410 -23.81 7.33 1.12
N ASN A 411 -22.90 6.53 1.69
CA ASN A 411 -22.22 6.80 2.94
C ASN A 411 -21.38 8.08 2.84
N TYR A 412 -20.59 8.23 1.78
CA TYR A 412 -19.76 9.43 1.57
C TYR A 412 -20.58 10.69 1.32
N ASN A 413 -21.71 10.58 0.62
CA ASN A 413 -22.60 11.72 0.44
C ASN A 413 -23.23 12.17 1.77
N ALA A 414 -23.61 11.24 2.63
CA ALA A 414 -24.10 11.51 3.97
C ALA A 414 -23.04 12.20 4.85
N GLU A 415 -21.80 11.73 4.82
CA GLU A 415 -20.67 12.32 5.54
C GLU A 415 -20.39 13.78 5.10
N ARG A 416 -20.53 14.07 3.80
CA ARG A 416 -20.37 15.43 3.24
C ARG A 416 -21.53 16.37 3.53
N GLY A 417 -22.53 15.94 4.31
CA GLY A 417 -23.72 16.71 4.64
C GLY A 417 -24.73 16.79 3.49
N GLY A 418 -24.63 15.90 2.53
CA GLY A 418 -25.63 15.73 1.47
C GLY A 418 -26.98 15.34 2.07
N ARG A 419 -28.06 15.91 1.54
CA ARG A 419 -29.44 15.47 1.85
C ARG A 419 -29.73 14.18 1.06
N SER A 420 -28.94 13.15 1.28
CA SER A 420 -29.20 11.85 0.70
C SER A 420 -30.41 11.25 1.42
N GLY A 421 -31.33 10.88 0.64
CA GLY A 421 -32.66 10.39 0.95
C GLY A 421 -32.83 9.49 2.17
N ILE A 422 -34.02 9.13 2.41
CA ILE A 422 -34.58 8.40 3.56
C ILE A 422 -33.65 7.31 4.08
N PRO A 423 -33.21 7.37 5.37
CA PRO A 423 -32.47 6.27 6.00
C PRO A 423 -33.21 4.93 5.82
N GLY A 424 -32.55 3.94 5.25
CA GLY A 424 -33.12 2.62 4.99
C GLY A 424 -33.58 2.38 3.55
N PHE A 425 -33.44 3.32 2.62
CA PHE A 425 -33.85 3.12 1.23
C PHE A 425 -32.99 2.04 0.53
N ALA A 426 -31.69 2.01 0.77
CA ALA A 426 -30.81 0.95 0.27
C ALA A 426 -31.18 -0.42 0.83
N LYS A 427 -31.56 -0.49 2.12
CA LYS A 427 -32.03 -1.72 2.76
C LYS A 427 -33.34 -2.23 2.15
N ALA A 428 -34.26 -1.33 1.81
CA ALA A 428 -35.53 -1.66 1.16
C ALA A 428 -35.34 -2.22 -0.26
N ILE A 429 -34.34 -1.75 -1.02
CA ILE A 429 -34.04 -2.28 -2.37
C ILE A 429 -33.46 -3.69 -2.27
N CYS A 430 -32.60 -3.98 -1.29
CA CYS A 430 -32.04 -5.33 -1.08
C CYS A 430 -33.09 -6.36 -0.63
N GLU A 431 -34.21 -5.92 -0.07
CA GLU A 431 -35.31 -6.82 0.36
C GLU A 431 -36.32 -7.14 -0.76
N ILE A 432 -36.25 -6.47 -1.90
CA ILE A 432 -37.01 -6.84 -3.10
C ILE A 432 -36.33 -8.07 -3.73
N LYS A 433 -36.82 -9.24 -3.34
CA LYS A 433 -36.48 -10.48 -4.05
C LYS A 433 -37.04 -10.40 -5.46
N LEU A 434 -36.15 -10.37 -6.47
CA LEU A 434 -36.48 -10.62 -7.85
C LEU A 434 -36.90 -12.07 -8.07
#